data_98273849d638628b48eaf279ceccac30
#
_entry.id   98273849d638628b48eaf279ceccac30
#
_cell.length_a   1.000
_cell.length_b   1.000
_cell.length_c   1.000
_cell.angle_alpha   90.00
_cell.angle_beta   90.00
_cell.angle_gamma   90.00
#
_symmetry.space_group_name_H-M   'P 1'
#
loop_
_entity.id
_entity.type
_entity.pdbx_description
1 polymer ?
#
loop_
_entity_poly.entity_id
_entity_poly.type
_entity_poly.pdbx_seq_one_letter_code
_entity_poly.pdbx_strand_id
1 'polypeptide(L)'
;MTKRWTLPVQYNKETDEHFIEFTDEMMEASGFRPGDTLNWKDNKDGSYIIAKKEETQFVLVEAISQFRQRYVVEVPVGKYMQNDEARDKSEWALDTVAMEEAKEFTQMHLGETIVSHRVVTEDEIMDIFRADESYFEGWTKEQVFHTHVTSWKEQTDESISK
;
A
#
# COMPACT_ATOMS: atom_id res chain seq x y z
N MET A 1 14.89 0.14 -32.34
CA MET A 1 14.36 1.26 -33.17
C MET A 1 12.88 1.36 -32.90
N THR A 2 12.41 2.53 -32.44
CA THR A 2 10.99 2.76 -32.18
C THR A 2 10.29 2.99 -33.52
N LYS A 3 9.41 2.10 -33.94
CA LYS A 3 8.59 2.30 -35.12
C LYS A 3 7.53 3.38 -34.81
N ARG A 4 7.28 4.28 -35.78
CA ARG A 4 6.24 5.31 -35.69
C ARG A 4 5.26 5.10 -36.82
N TRP A 5 3.96 5.16 -36.51
CA TRP A 5 2.88 5.09 -37.48
C TRP A 5 2.04 6.36 -37.40
N THR A 6 1.43 6.73 -38.50
CA THR A 6 0.44 7.79 -38.56
C THR A 6 -0.89 7.18 -39.04
N LEU A 7 -1.89 7.27 -38.18
CA LEU A 7 -3.21 6.71 -38.45
C LEU A 7 -4.26 7.81 -38.49
N PRO A 8 -5.22 7.74 -39.45
CA PRO A 8 -6.36 8.64 -39.43
C PRO A 8 -7.31 8.25 -38.29
N VAL A 9 -7.79 9.25 -37.57
CA VAL A 9 -8.95 9.07 -36.69
C VAL A 9 -10.19 8.99 -37.58
N GLN A 10 -10.94 7.91 -37.45
CA GLN A 10 -12.17 7.67 -38.16
C GLN A 10 -13.38 7.99 -37.27
N TYR A 11 -14.52 8.27 -37.84
CA TYR A 11 -15.75 8.59 -37.13
C TYR A 11 -16.87 7.66 -37.56
N ASN A 12 -17.45 6.94 -36.60
CA ASN A 12 -18.62 6.11 -36.82
C ASN A 12 -19.90 6.91 -36.50
N LYS A 13 -20.71 7.18 -37.55
CA LYS A 13 -21.96 7.96 -37.42
C LYS A 13 -23.08 7.21 -36.68
N GLU A 14 -23.01 5.88 -36.64
CA GLU A 14 -24.06 5.06 -36.01
C GLU A 14 -23.88 5.01 -34.49
N THR A 15 -22.61 4.97 -33.99
CA THR A 15 -22.29 4.90 -32.56
C THR A 15 -21.90 6.25 -31.99
N ASP A 16 -21.74 7.30 -32.81
CA ASP A 16 -21.22 8.64 -32.44
C ASP A 16 -19.83 8.57 -31.81
N GLU A 17 -18.99 7.64 -32.29
CA GLU A 17 -17.66 7.39 -31.69
C GLU A 17 -16.56 7.65 -32.72
N HIS A 18 -15.42 8.14 -32.18
CA HIS A 18 -14.18 8.22 -32.92
C HIS A 18 -13.34 6.99 -32.62
N PHE A 19 -12.73 6.41 -33.65
CA PHE A 19 -11.91 5.24 -33.53
C PHE A 19 -10.65 5.30 -34.39
N ILE A 20 -9.67 4.51 -34.04
CA ILE A 20 -8.44 4.31 -34.81
C ILE A 20 -8.34 2.82 -35.13
N GLU A 21 -8.10 2.49 -36.38
CA GLU A 21 -7.94 1.13 -36.83
C GLU A 21 -6.44 0.74 -36.79
N PHE A 22 -6.10 -0.29 -36.02
CA PHE A 22 -4.76 -0.83 -35.96
C PHE A 22 -4.58 -1.85 -37.10
N THR A 23 -3.52 -1.67 -37.88
CA THR A 23 -3.18 -2.64 -38.91
C THR A 23 -2.53 -3.89 -38.30
N ASP A 24 -2.59 -5.04 -39.01
CA ASP A 24 -1.95 -6.29 -38.57
C ASP A 24 -0.46 -6.09 -38.28
N GLU A 25 0.24 -5.30 -39.09
CA GLU A 25 1.66 -4.98 -38.88
C GLU A 25 1.89 -4.23 -37.56
N MET A 26 0.99 -3.32 -37.19
CA MET A 26 1.08 -2.59 -35.92
C MET A 26 0.78 -3.50 -34.73
N MET A 27 -0.24 -4.33 -34.85
CA MET A 27 -0.61 -5.31 -33.81
C MET A 27 0.56 -6.26 -33.55
N GLU A 28 1.19 -6.79 -34.60
CA GLU A 28 2.35 -7.68 -34.47
C GLU A 28 3.56 -6.96 -33.84
N ALA A 29 3.87 -5.75 -34.31
CA ALA A 29 5.02 -4.97 -33.85
C ALA A 29 4.88 -4.45 -32.41
N SER A 30 3.67 -4.18 -31.94
CA SER A 30 3.34 -3.73 -30.57
C SER A 30 3.08 -4.88 -29.61
N GLY A 31 2.80 -6.09 -30.11
CA GLY A 31 2.35 -7.22 -29.32
C GLY A 31 0.89 -7.12 -28.84
N PHE A 32 0.11 -6.19 -29.40
CA PHE A 32 -1.30 -6.05 -29.06
C PHE A 32 -2.13 -7.17 -29.68
N ARG A 33 -3.22 -7.53 -29.01
CA ARG A 33 -4.15 -8.56 -29.45
C ARG A 33 -5.58 -8.06 -29.35
N PRO A 34 -6.51 -8.54 -30.17
CA PRO A 34 -7.92 -8.25 -30.00
C PRO A 34 -8.39 -8.61 -28.58
N GLY A 35 -9.07 -7.66 -27.92
CA GLY A 35 -9.51 -7.81 -26.52
C GLY A 35 -8.57 -7.20 -25.49
N ASP A 36 -7.35 -6.79 -25.86
CA ASP A 36 -6.47 -6.07 -24.94
C ASP A 36 -7.06 -4.71 -24.57
N THR A 37 -6.97 -4.34 -23.31
CA THR A 37 -7.24 -2.98 -22.85
C THR A 37 -5.97 -2.14 -22.98
N LEU A 38 -6.07 -0.98 -23.63
CA LEU A 38 -4.94 -0.10 -23.87
C LEU A 38 -5.06 1.19 -23.05
N ASN A 39 -3.96 1.62 -22.50
CA ASN A 39 -3.81 2.91 -21.84
C ASN A 39 -3.23 3.93 -22.82
N TRP A 40 -3.78 5.12 -22.81
CA TRP A 40 -3.32 6.27 -23.58
C TRP A 40 -2.67 7.27 -22.63
N LYS A 41 -1.42 7.62 -22.91
CA LYS A 41 -0.73 8.68 -22.18
C LYS A 41 -0.46 9.84 -23.14
N ASP A 42 -1.01 10.99 -22.82
CA ASP A 42 -0.75 12.23 -23.56
C ASP A 42 0.62 12.79 -23.15
N ASN A 43 1.51 12.99 -24.11
CA ASN A 43 2.83 13.60 -23.89
C ASN A 43 2.78 15.13 -23.87
N LYS A 44 1.59 15.74 -24.08
CA LYS A 44 1.35 17.20 -24.12
C LYS A 44 2.13 17.93 -25.23
N ASP A 45 2.67 17.23 -26.18
CA ASP A 45 3.31 17.74 -27.40
C ASP A 45 2.48 17.40 -28.68
N GLY A 46 1.26 16.91 -28.50
CA GLY A 46 0.38 16.43 -29.56
C GLY A 46 0.60 14.96 -29.93
N SER A 47 1.46 14.24 -29.20
CA SER A 47 1.65 12.81 -29.37
C SER A 47 1.12 12.01 -28.17
N TYR A 48 0.78 10.75 -28.43
CA TYR A 48 0.29 9.82 -27.42
C TYR A 48 1.15 8.56 -27.39
N ILE A 49 1.38 8.04 -26.20
CA ILE A 49 1.91 6.68 -26.00
C ILE A 49 0.74 5.77 -25.74
N ILE A 50 0.66 4.69 -26.52
CA ILE A 50 -0.33 3.63 -26.32
C ILE A 50 0.43 2.41 -25.80
N ALA A 51 -0.01 1.90 -24.66
CA ALA A 51 0.58 0.72 -24.04
C ALA A 51 -0.54 -0.22 -23.58
N LYS A 52 -0.26 -1.53 -23.57
CA LYS A 52 -1.17 -2.50 -22.98
C LYS A 52 -1.35 -2.17 -21.49
N LYS A 53 -2.60 -2.12 -21.04
CA LYS A 53 -2.90 -1.99 -19.62
C LYS A 53 -2.41 -3.26 -18.92
N GLU A 54 -1.49 -3.10 -18.01
CA GLU A 54 -1.06 -4.20 -17.14
C GLU A 54 -2.22 -4.58 -16.21
N GLU A 55 -2.48 -5.87 -16.14
CA GLU A 55 -3.40 -6.40 -15.13
C GLU A 55 -2.74 -6.27 -13.77
N THR A 56 -3.41 -5.63 -12.84
CA THR A 56 -2.95 -5.47 -11.47
C THR A 56 -3.92 -6.15 -10.52
N GLN A 57 -3.42 -6.59 -9.39
CA GLN A 57 -4.21 -7.14 -8.30
C GLN A 57 -3.85 -6.42 -7.01
N PHE A 58 -4.76 -6.41 -6.06
CA PHE A 58 -4.48 -5.90 -4.73
C PHE A 58 -4.02 -7.02 -3.82
N VAL A 59 -3.03 -6.73 -2.99
CA VAL A 59 -2.51 -7.68 -2.00
C VAL A 59 -2.60 -7.01 -0.63
N LEU A 60 -3.39 -7.59 0.26
CA LEU A 60 -3.36 -7.25 1.67
C LEU A 60 -2.12 -7.86 2.29
N VAL A 61 -1.36 -7.07 3.00
CA VAL A 61 -0.19 -7.51 3.76
C VAL A 61 -0.40 -7.14 5.21
N GLU A 62 -0.31 -8.12 6.10
CA GLU A 62 -0.34 -7.91 7.54
C GLU A 62 1.07 -7.99 8.09
N ALA A 63 1.47 -6.99 8.86
CA ALA A 63 2.78 -6.92 9.47
C ALA A 63 2.68 -6.50 10.94
N ILE A 64 3.62 -6.97 11.74
CA ILE A 64 3.81 -6.54 13.13
C ILE A 64 5.07 -5.69 13.20
N SER A 65 4.91 -4.42 13.58
CA SER A 65 6.03 -3.53 13.87
C SER A 65 6.54 -3.75 15.28
N GLN A 66 7.86 -3.89 15.42
CA GLN A 66 8.50 -4.07 16.72
C GLN A 66 9.21 -2.79 17.14
N PHE A 67 8.97 -2.39 18.38
CA PHE A 67 9.60 -1.22 18.98
C PHE A 67 10.30 -1.61 20.26
N ARG A 68 11.51 -1.07 20.45
CA ARG A 68 12.19 -1.09 21.75
C ARG A 68 11.89 0.22 22.45
N GLN A 69 11.22 0.12 23.59
CA GLN A 69 10.90 1.25 24.46
C GLN A 69 11.78 1.17 25.73
N ARG A 70 12.05 2.31 26.32
CA ARG A 70 12.82 2.40 27.55
C ARG A 70 12.11 3.27 28.57
N TYR A 71 12.15 2.78 29.81
CA TYR A 71 11.52 3.40 30.96
C TYR A 71 12.54 3.47 32.11
N VAL A 72 12.37 4.45 32.98
CA VAL A 72 13.07 4.53 34.25
C VAL A 72 12.01 4.71 35.32
N VAL A 73 11.99 3.77 36.28
CA VAL A 73 11.03 3.78 37.39
C VAL A 73 11.80 3.84 38.69
N GLU A 74 11.51 4.82 39.56
CA GLU A 74 12.03 4.89 40.92
C GLU A 74 11.25 3.96 41.80
N VAL A 75 11.95 3.03 42.47
CA VAL A 75 11.35 2.07 43.41
C VAL A 75 12.13 2.07 44.74
N PRO A 76 11.47 1.76 45.88
CA PRO A 76 12.16 1.65 47.16
C PRO A 76 13.19 0.52 47.16
N VAL A 77 14.32 0.73 47.81
CA VAL A 77 15.31 -0.29 48.02
C VAL A 77 14.82 -1.34 49.02
N GLY A 78 15.13 -2.61 48.80
CA GLY A 78 14.86 -3.69 49.74
C GLY A 78 14.09 -4.86 49.11
N LYS A 79 13.67 -5.75 50.00
CA LYS A 79 12.92 -6.96 49.62
C LYS A 79 11.49 -6.94 50.16
N TYR A 80 10.62 -7.68 49.50
CA TYR A 80 9.25 -7.99 49.98
C TYR A 80 9.01 -9.50 49.92
N MET A 81 8.06 -9.98 50.66
CA MET A 81 7.67 -11.40 50.67
C MET A 81 6.46 -11.60 49.77
N GLN A 82 6.57 -12.58 48.88
CA GLN A 82 5.47 -13.02 48.03
C GLN A 82 5.50 -14.55 47.93
N ASN A 83 4.44 -15.22 48.34
CA ASN A 83 4.33 -16.69 48.35
C ASN A 83 5.52 -17.37 49.07
N ASP A 84 5.89 -16.86 50.24
CA ASP A 84 7.02 -17.31 51.04
C ASP A 84 8.41 -17.15 50.39
N GLU A 85 8.52 -16.43 49.28
CA GLU A 85 9.79 -16.08 48.64
C GLU A 85 10.13 -14.60 48.86
N ALA A 86 11.41 -14.33 49.13
CA ALA A 86 11.91 -12.97 49.25
C ALA A 86 12.30 -12.42 47.86
N ARG A 87 11.50 -11.49 47.35
CA ARG A 87 11.72 -10.83 46.06
C ARG A 87 12.29 -9.43 46.23
N ASP A 88 13.03 -8.96 45.21
CA ASP A 88 13.55 -7.60 45.17
C ASP A 88 12.46 -6.61 44.77
N LYS A 89 12.37 -5.47 45.46
CA LYS A 89 11.41 -4.41 45.13
C LYS A 89 11.66 -3.78 43.79
N SER A 90 12.82 -3.96 43.15
CA SER A 90 13.08 -3.55 41.77
C SER A 90 12.09 -4.18 40.76
N GLU A 91 11.52 -5.36 41.11
CA GLU A 91 10.50 -6.01 40.28
C GLU A 91 9.23 -5.17 40.13
N TRP A 92 8.92 -4.26 41.08
CA TRP A 92 7.77 -3.35 40.95
C TRP A 92 7.87 -2.40 39.76
N ALA A 93 9.09 -2.13 39.28
CA ALA A 93 9.26 -1.37 38.04
C ALA A 93 8.70 -2.09 36.82
N LEU A 94 8.74 -3.44 36.79
CA LEU A 94 8.16 -4.24 35.69
C LEU A 94 6.66 -4.12 35.69
N ASP A 95 6.03 -4.18 36.86
CA ASP A 95 4.58 -4.05 37.02
C ASP A 95 4.11 -2.65 36.57
N THR A 96 4.87 -1.60 36.98
CA THR A 96 4.55 -0.21 36.57
C THR A 96 4.58 -0.03 35.05
N VAL A 97 5.54 -0.66 34.35
CA VAL A 97 5.59 -0.63 32.88
C VAL A 97 4.48 -1.47 32.27
N ALA A 98 4.18 -2.67 32.81
CA ALA A 98 3.14 -3.55 32.31
C ALA A 98 1.73 -2.95 32.47
N MET A 99 1.52 -2.11 33.48
CA MET A 99 0.26 -1.39 33.71
C MET A 99 0.17 -0.05 32.97
N GLU A 100 1.14 0.27 32.10
CA GLU A 100 1.21 1.53 31.34
C GLU A 100 1.30 2.80 32.21
N GLU A 101 1.72 2.67 33.45
CA GLU A 101 1.88 3.79 34.40
C GLU A 101 3.24 4.49 34.30
N ALA A 102 4.21 3.84 33.65
CA ALA A 102 5.56 4.38 33.46
C ALA A 102 5.63 5.31 32.24
N LYS A 103 6.42 6.38 32.38
CA LYS A 103 6.66 7.32 31.26
C LYS A 103 7.77 6.81 30.37
N GLU A 104 7.46 6.58 29.11
CA GLU A 104 8.45 6.30 28.08
C GLU A 104 9.33 7.53 27.83
N PHE A 105 10.63 7.35 27.75
CA PHE A 105 11.57 8.43 27.41
C PHE A 105 12.29 8.21 26.05
N THR A 106 12.24 7.00 25.50
CA THR A 106 12.78 6.73 24.15
C THR A 106 12.12 5.53 23.50
N GLN A 107 11.90 5.63 22.19
CA GLN A 107 11.38 4.56 21.35
C GLN A 107 12.30 4.37 20.15
N MET A 108 12.54 3.14 19.76
CA MET A 108 13.31 2.79 18.57
C MET A 108 12.59 1.69 17.79
N HIS A 109 12.27 1.94 16.54
CA HIS A 109 11.75 0.93 15.63
C HIS A 109 12.84 -0.10 15.32
N LEU A 110 12.54 -1.38 15.48
CA LEU A 110 13.49 -2.50 15.28
C LEU A 110 13.25 -3.23 13.95
N GLY A 111 12.14 -2.95 13.29
CA GLY A 111 11.75 -3.56 12.03
C GLY A 111 10.33 -4.09 12.06
N GLU A 112 9.94 -4.69 10.94
CA GLU A 112 8.65 -5.29 10.73
C GLU A 112 8.78 -6.78 10.43
N THR A 113 7.81 -7.55 10.90
CA THR A 113 7.67 -8.97 10.57
C THR A 113 6.38 -9.14 9.80
N ILE A 114 6.48 -9.58 8.53
CA ILE A 114 5.30 -9.92 7.75
C ILE A 114 4.67 -11.18 8.34
N VAL A 115 3.42 -11.08 8.72
CA VAL A 115 2.65 -12.18 9.34
C VAL A 115 1.87 -12.94 8.29
N SER A 116 1.23 -12.20 7.38
CA SER A 116 0.44 -12.78 6.30
C SER A 116 0.42 -11.89 5.06
N HIS A 117 0.06 -12.50 3.92
CA HIS A 117 -0.33 -11.76 2.72
C HIS A 117 -1.34 -12.59 1.91
N ARG A 118 -2.29 -11.91 1.27
CA ARG A 118 -3.26 -12.54 0.38
C ARG A 118 -3.77 -11.57 -0.68
N VAL A 119 -4.19 -12.09 -1.82
CA VAL A 119 -4.91 -11.31 -2.82
C VAL A 119 -6.29 -10.96 -2.29
N VAL A 120 -6.72 -9.72 -2.54
CA VAL A 120 -8.01 -9.19 -2.11
C VAL A 120 -8.69 -8.45 -3.25
N THR A 121 -10.02 -8.41 -3.22
CA THR A 121 -10.83 -7.60 -4.12
C THR A 121 -11.00 -6.18 -3.58
N GLU A 122 -11.42 -5.26 -4.43
CA GLU A 122 -11.70 -3.88 -4.02
C GLU A 122 -12.82 -3.80 -2.96
N ASP A 123 -13.81 -4.68 -3.02
CA ASP A 123 -14.90 -4.70 -2.04
C ASP A 123 -14.40 -5.22 -0.69
N GLU A 124 -13.57 -6.27 -0.69
CA GLU A 124 -12.92 -6.77 0.54
C GLU A 124 -12.03 -5.70 1.18
N ILE A 125 -11.31 -4.89 0.39
CA ILE A 125 -10.52 -3.77 0.90
C ILE A 125 -11.42 -2.80 1.66
N MET A 126 -12.54 -2.39 1.07
CA MET A 126 -13.48 -1.47 1.72
C MET A 126 -14.07 -2.04 3.00
N ASP A 127 -14.39 -3.33 3.02
CA ASP A 127 -14.93 -4.00 4.19
C ASP A 127 -13.89 -4.06 5.33
N ILE A 128 -12.62 -4.34 5.01
CA ILE A 128 -11.53 -4.36 5.99
C ILE A 128 -11.32 -2.96 6.59
N PHE A 129 -11.23 -1.91 5.75
CA PHE A 129 -11.05 -0.54 6.25
C PHE A 129 -12.18 -0.12 7.20
N ARG A 130 -13.42 -0.45 6.89
CA ARG A 130 -14.58 -0.13 7.75
C ARG A 130 -14.61 -0.94 9.04
N ALA A 131 -14.12 -2.19 9.00
CA ALA A 131 -14.06 -3.05 10.18
C ALA A 131 -12.96 -2.62 11.16
N ASP A 132 -11.82 -2.18 10.63
CA ASP A 132 -10.68 -1.80 11.46
C ASP A 132 -10.85 -0.41 12.07
N GLU A 133 -11.43 0.55 11.31
CA GLU A 133 -11.52 1.94 11.73
C GLU A 133 -12.87 2.57 11.35
N SER A 134 -13.69 2.88 12.33
CA SER A 134 -15.04 3.42 12.14
C SER A 134 -15.08 4.77 11.39
N TYR A 135 -14.01 5.55 11.40
CA TYR A 135 -13.99 6.84 10.69
C TYR A 135 -14.03 6.69 9.17
N PHE A 136 -13.74 5.50 8.62
CA PHE A 136 -13.87 5.22 7.18
C PHE A 136 -15.30 4.99 6.71
N GLU A 137 -16.30 4.90 7.62
CA GLU A 137 -17.70 4.67 7.23
C GLU A 137 -18.25 5.70 6.24
N GLY A 138 -17.79 6.95 6.34
CA GLY A 138 -18.19 8.05 5.46
C GLY A 138 -17.32 8.25 4.21
N TRP A 139 -16.27 7.45 4.03
CA TRP A 139 -15.33 7.62 2.92
C TRP A 139 -15.81 6.90 1.66
N THR A 140 -15.61 7.56 0.51
CA THR A 140 -15.80 6.91 -0.79
C THR A 140 -14.63 5.98 -1.09
N LYS A 141 -14.86 5.02 -1.97
CA LYS A 141 -13.81 4.11 -2.46
C LYS A 141 -12.61 4.87 -3.03
N GLU A 142 -12.86 5.91 -3.82
CA GLU A 142 -11.80 6.73 -4.42
C GLU A 142 -10.94 7.42 -3.35
N GLN A 143 -11.56 7.90 -2.27
CA GLN A 143 -10.85 8.53 -1.17
C GLN A 143 -9.94 7.52 -0.45
N VAL A 144 -10.47 6.33 -0.12
CA VAL A 144 -9.70 5.26 0.53
C VAL A 144 -8.52 4.84 -0.34
N PHE A 145 -8.78 4.56 -1.62
CA PHE A 145 -7.75 4.08 -2.54
C PHE A 145 -6.66 5.13 -2.78
N HIS A 146 -7.04 6.38 -2.97
CA HIS A 146 -6.06 7.46 -3.17
C HIS A 146 -5.16 7.67 -1.94
N THR A 147 -5.70 7.48 -0.72
CA THR A 147 -4.99 7.82 0.51
C THR A 147 -4.20 6.65 1.10
N HIS A 148 -4.72 5.42 0.96
CA HIS A 148 -4.22 4.27 1.72
C HIS A 148 -3.75 3.09 0.85
N VAL A 149 -4.08 3.07 -0.46
CA VAL A 149 -3.62 2.01 -1.34
C VAL A 149 -2.40 2.48 -2.14
N THR A 150 -1.25 1.86 -1.91
CA THR A 150 0.00 2.20 -2.59
C THR A 150 0.08 1.48 -3.93
N SER A 151 0.29 2.24 -5.03
CA SER A 151 0.56 1.67 -6.34
C SER A 151 2.02 1.23 -6.44
N TRP A 152 2.28 0.04 -6.96
CA TRP A 152 3.64 -0.44 -7.20
C TRP A 152 4.44 0.43 -8.19
N LYS A 153 3.76 1.16 -9.08
CA LYS A 153 4.39 2.09 -10.03
C LYS A 153 5.00 3.31 -9.37
N GLU A 154 4.44 3.76 -8.24
CA GLU A 154 4.99 4.88 -7.47
C GLU A 154 6.34 4.52 -6.84
N GLN A 155 6.53 3.25 -6.46
CA GLN A 155 7.78 2.78 -5.84
C GLN A 155 8.94 2.64 -6.85
N THR A 156 8.64 2.40 -8.14
CA THR A 156 9.70 2.25 -9.16
C THR A 156 10.28 3.59 -9.61
N ASP A 157 9.52 4.68 -9.55
CA ASP A 157 9.99 6.00 -9.95
C ASP A 157 10.91 6.65 -8.89
N GLU A 158 10.72 6.36 -7.60
CA GLU A 158 11.58 6.86 -6.52
C GLU A 158 12.92 6.11 -6.42
N SER A 159 12.99 4.84 -6.83
CA SER A 159 14.21 4.03 -6.75
C SER A 159 15.25 4.36 -7.83
N ILE A 160 14.85 5.10 -8.88
CA ILE A 160 15.72 5.50 -10.00
C ILE A 160 16.39 6.86 -9.73
N SER A 161 15.99 7.57 -8.68
CA SER A 161 16.47 8.93 -8.35
C SER A 161 17.52 8.97 -7.21
N LYS A 162 18.13 7.83 -6.85
CA LYS A 162 19.19 7.77 -5.82
C LYS A 162 20.50 7.30 -6.38
#